data_2913191ec5f88c359f59968d33cfb1dd
#
_entry.id   2913191ec5f88c359f59968d33cfb1dd
#
_cell.length_a   1.000
_cell.length_b   1.000
_cell.length_c   1.000
_cell.angle_alpha   90.00
_cell.angle_beta   90.00
_cell.angle_gamma   90.00
#
_symmetry.space_group_name_H-M   'P 1'
#
loop_
_entity.id
_entity.type
_entity.pdbx_description
1 polymer ?
#
loop_
_entity_poly.entity_id
_entity_poly.type
_entity_poly.pdbx_seq_one_letter_code
_entity_poly.pdbx_strand_id
1 'polypeptide(L)'
;MQILCFGEEKMIKFNPIKNKFPKGAINNKESFHFEVLIKDDFYFNDFKIIIKNEFTGDTISKSLKFKEKTENNYSKYFVEFEPFNIGLYFYHFEVHFDSFYVYLKNNRLNAKLVNSNDELPDWQLTVYDSNFTTPDWYKGSIMYQIFPDRFKRSDKYIAKMAKNENVRIRHENWDSIPHSSITHKNYGAKDFLMGNLLGIEEEKDYFKKLNIESIYLNPIVESPENHRYSTADYFNVDPYFGTNEQFENFCKDFKKDNIKIILDGVFSHTGSDSIYFNRYNNFDSIGAYNSQNSPYYSWFNFINFPNEYHSWWGFDNLPTVVKENKEYSDFINNKDTGVVNFWQKLGIAGWRLDVADEFPDEFLDRIRESAKYYDKDSLIIGEVWEDATNKISYNTRRRYFLGDQLDSVMNYPWKNAIINFVKYKNADDFTLEILKLVENYPRPALDAVMNLLGSHDTERVLTMLAFDNPEDIPVHERPTYKMSKEQYYEAKNLLKFASFIQFTLPGVPCIYYGDEIGMYGFRDPYNRLGFSHNNKDEDLLNHYIELSKFRNENKNDFITNFEFIYTNEKCVAYKRNNILCIINLDSKAHFIEDYSGEKIFGNNEIYPTPFGTVVAPNSYVAIKIK
;
A
#
# COMPACT_ATOMS: atom_id res chain seq x y z
N MET A 1 32.81 -18.24 31.20
CA MET A 1 31.54 -18.32 30.54
C MET A 1 31.79 -18.86 29.13
N GLN A 2 31.67 -20.20 28.94
CA GLN A 2 31.94 -20.82 27.66
C GLN A 2 30.79 -20.48 26.73
N ILE A 3 31.14 -19.74 25.66
CA ILE A 3 30.28 -19.59 24.48
C ILE A 3 30.08 -20.99 23.94
N LEU A 4 28.86 -21.53 24.04
CA LEU A 4 28.45 -22.70 23.31
C LEU A 4 28.47 -22.30 21.82
N CYS A 5 29.61 -22.51 21.15
CA CYS A 5 29.70 -22.51 19.70
C CYS A 5 28.87 -23.69 19.19
N PHE A 6 27.57 -23.46 18.94
CA PHE A 6 26.75 -24.43 18.24
C PHE A 6 27.24 -24.44 16.78
N GLY A 7 27.70 -25.61 16.33
CA GLY A 7 28.11 -25.83 14.95
C GLY A 7 26.99 -25.55 13.96
N GLU A 8 27.27 -25.61 12.66
CA GLU A 8 26.38 -25.24 11.55
C GLU A 8 25.02 -25.96 11.51
N GLU A 9 24.80 -27.03 12.25
CA GLU A 9 23.50 -27.69 12.36
C GLU A 9 22.60 -26.99 13.38
N LYS A 10 21.40 -26.56 12.92
CA LYS A 10 20.39 -25.91 13.76
C LYS A 10 19.85 -26.89 14.82
N MET A 11 20.21 -26.70 16.08
CA MET A 11 19.75 -27.51 17.22
C MET A 11 18.22 -27.36 17.42
N ILE A 12 17.68 -26.19 17.17
CA ILE A 12 16.25 -25.88 17.27
C ILE A 12 15.79 -25.26 15.97
N LYS A 13 14.68 -25.75 15.41
CA LYS A 13 14.07 -25.21 14.19
C LYS A 13 12.67 -24.68 14.50
N PHE A 14 12.47 -23.41 14.20
CA PHE A 14 11.18 -22.75 14.24
C PHE A 14 11.14 -21.64 13.18
N ASN A 15 9.99 -21.54 12.52
CA ASN A 15 9.65 -20.46 11.60
C ASN A 15 8.14 -20.32 11.62
N PRO A 16 7.53 -19.15 11.92
CA PRO A 16 6.09 -19.00 12.09
C PRO A 16 5.29 -19.41 10.84
N ILE A 17 5.84 -19.19 9.64
CA ILE A 17 5.19 -19.57 8.37
C ILE A 17 4.97 -21.09 8.27
N LYS A 18 5.82 -21.88 8.93
CA LYS A 18 5.79 -23.36 8.88
C LYS A 18 5.25 -24.00 10.16
N ASN A 19 5.45 -23.32 11.29
CA ASN A 19 5.36 -23.92 12.62
C ASN A 19 4.31 -23.26 13.54
N LYS A 20 3.55 -22.27 13.04
CA LYS A 20 2.39 -21.70 13.72
C LYS A 20 1.13 -22.07 12.96
N PHE A 21 0.06 -22.44 13.67
CA PHE A 21 -1.22 -22.86 13.10
C PHE A 21 -2.39 -22.25 13.86
N PRO A 22 -3.33 -21.57 13.18
CA PRO A 22 -3.33 -21.31 11.74
C PRO A 22 -2.18 -20.39 11.32
N LYS A 23 -1.84 -20.38 10.03
CA LYS A 23 -0.81 -19.51 9.44
C LYS A 23 -1.33 -18.08 9.33
N GLY A 24 -0.43 -17.08 9.40
CA GLY A 24 -0.78 -15.67 9.30
C GLY A 24 -1.37 -15.10 10.59
N ALA A 25 -1.97 -13.90 10.53
CA ALA A 25 -2.72 -13.35 11.65
C ALA A 25 -3.93 -14.25 11.97
N ILE A 26 -4.33 -14.31 13.25
CA ILE A 26 -5.42 -15.15 13.73
C ILE A 26 -6.61 -14.29 14.15
N ASN A 27 -7.84 -14.81 14.02
CA ASN A 27 -8.99 -14.11 14.55
C ASN A 27 -9.23 -14.45 16.04
N ASN A 28 -9.90 -13.56 16.74
CA ASN A 28 -10.10 -13.65 18.19
C ASN A 28 -11.06 -14.77 18.67
N LYS A 29 -11.49 -15.66 17.76
CA LYS A 29 -12.30 -16.85 18.09
C LYS A 29 -11.59 -18.14 17.75
N GLU A 30 -10.39 -18.08 17.18
CA GLU A 30 -9.60 -19.25 16.80
C GLU A 30 -8.62 -19.64 17.89
N SER A 31 -8.60 -20.93 18.26
CA SER A 31 -7.50 -21.55 19.00
C SER A 31 -6.29 -21.72 18.06
N PHE A 32 -5.11 -21.63 18.59
CA PHE A 32 -3.88 -21.71 17.79
C PHE A 32 -2.78 -22.49 18.53
N HIS A 33 -1.79 -22.99 17.79
CA HIS A 33 -0.67 -23.71 18.38
C HIS A 33 0.63 -23.42 17.64
N PHE A 34 1.73 -23.68 18.34
CA PHE A 34 3.09 -23.65 17.82
C PHE A 34 3.70 -25.05 17.88
N GLU A 35 4.49 -25.40 16.86
CA GLU A 35 5.31 -26.59 16.82
C GLU A 35 6.78 -26.21 16.70
N VAL A 36 7.65 -26.79 17.49
CA VAL A 36 9.10 -26.54 17.46
C VAL A 36 9.80 -27.88 17.29
N LEU A 37 10.77 -27.94 16.37
CA LEU A 37 11.61 -29.12 16.17
C LEU A 37 12.91 -28.94 16.94
N ILE A 38 13.21 -29.88 17.84
CA ILE A 38 14.40 -29.86 18.69
C ILE A 38 15.18 -31.13 18.43
N LYS A 39 16.49 -31.04 18.24
CA LYS A 39 17.39 -32.15 17.99
C LYS A 39 17.40 -33.10 19.20
N ASP A 40 17.36 -34.39 18.98
CA ASP A 40 17.19 -35.41 20.04
C ASP A 40 18.34 -35.43 21.08
N ASP A 41 19.52 -34.94 20.69
CA ASP A 41 20.70 -34.82 21.55
C ASP A 41 20.86 -33.45 22.24
N PHE A 42 19.88 -32.56 22.05
CA PHE A 42 19.87 -31.25 22.71
C PHE A 42 19.18 -31.33 24.07
N TYR A 43 19.96 -31.20 25.15
CA TYR A 43 19.46 -31.25 26.51
C TYR A 43 18.93 -29.90 26.99
N PHE A 44 17.80 -29.88 27.66
CA PHE A 44 17.20 -28.75 28.35
C PHE A 44 16.25 -29.26 29.46
N ASN A 45 15.95 -28.42 30.46
CA ASN A 45 15.07 -28.80 31.55
C ASN A 45 13.62 -28.40 31.25
N ASP A 46 13.45 -27.19 30.70
CA ASP A 46 12.13 -26.69 30.31
C ASP A 46 12.26 -25.80 29.07
N PHE A 47 11.22 -25.76 28.27
CA PHE A 47 11.15 -24.95 27.07
C PHE A 47 9.82 -24.23 27.04
N LYS A 48 9.87 -22.90 27.17
CA LYS A 48 8.68 -22.04 27.30
C LYS A 48 8.53 -21.11 26.12
N ILE A 49 7.29 -20.81 25.78
CA ILE A 49 6.93 -19.64 24.99
C ILE A 49 6.49 -18.52 25.92
N ILE A 50 6.96 -17.31 25.65
CA ILE A 50 6.57 -16.08 26.34
C ILE A 50 5.86 -15.23 25.31
N ILE A 51 4.60 -14.86 25.58
CA ILE A 51 3.78 -14.01 24.69
C ILE A 51 3.35 -12.77 25.47
N LYS A 52 3.67 -11.60 24.96
CA LYS A 52 3.34 -10.31 25.56
C LYS A 52 2.35 -9.53 24.70
N ASN A 53 1.27 -9.05 25.28
CA ASN A 53 0.35 -8.10 24.65
C ASN A 53 0.99 -6.70 24.66
N GLU A 54 1.08 -6.08 23.49
CA GLU A 54 1.72 -4.77 23.32
C GLU A 54 0.89 -3.62 23.94
N PHE A 55 -0.45 -3.75 23.94
CA PHE A 55 -1.33 -2.68 24.42
C PHE A 55 -1.55 -2.74 25.93
N THR A 56 -1.69 -3.94 26.50
CA THR A 56 -1.99 -4.10 27.94
C THR A 56 -0.75 -4.39 28.77
N GLY A 57 0.32 -4.88 28.15
CA GLY A 57 1.54 -5.32 28.84
C GLY A 57 1.43 -6.71 29.47
N ASP A 58 0.27 -7.36 29.38
CA ASP A 58 0.05 -8.70 29.92
C ASP A 58 0.96 -9.71 29.25
N THR A 59 1.49 -10.61 30.08
CA THR A 59 2.43 -11.64 29.61
C THR A 59 1.90 -13.03 29.96
N ILE A 60 1.94 -13.94 28.99
CA ILE A 60 1.58 -15.36 29.14
C ILE A 60 2.86 -16.17 28.98
N SER A 61 3.10 -17.10 29.90
CA SER A 61 4.18 -18.06 29.84
C SER A 61 3.63 -19.48 29.87
N LYS A 62 4.03 -20.33 28.92
CA LYS A 62 3.55 -21.71 28.82
C LYS A 62 4.67 -22.63 28.31
N SER A 63 4.87 -23.78 29.02
CA SER A 63 5.86 -24.80 28.59
C SER A 63 5.36 -25.59 27.39
N LEU A 64 6.27 -25.88 26.46
CA LEU A 64 6.02 -26.77 25.35
C LEU A 64 6.04 -28.24 25.83
N LYS A 65 5.21 -29.08 25.21
CA LYS A 65 5.10 -30.50 25.51
C LYS A 65 5.65 -31.32 24.35
N PHE A 66 6.35 -32.40 24.67
CA PHE A 66 6.74 -33.40 23.67
C PHE A 66 5.50 -33.93 22.95
N LYS A 67 5.54 -33.97 21.62
CA LYS A 67 4.46 -34.51 20.79
C LYS A 67 4.83 -35.87 20.16
N GLU A 68 5.92 -35.90 19.41
CA GLU A 68 6.35 -37.07 18.66
C GLU A 68 7.82 -36.95 18.25
N LYS A 69 8.44 -38.07 17.94
CA LYS A 69 9.72 -38.12 17.23
C LYS A 69 9.49 -37.99 15.73
N THR A 70 10.37 -37.25 15.06
CA THR A 70 10.34 -37.10 13.60
C THR A 70 11.50 -37.84 12.96
N GLU A 71 11.45 -37.99 11.65
CA GLU A 71 12.61 -38.42 10.87
C GLU A 71 13.77 -37.43 11.04
N ASN A 72 15.01 -37.83 10.83
CA ASN A 72 16.21 -36.97 10.91
C ASN A 72 16.64 -36.54 12.32
N ASN A 73 16.41 -37.30 13.37
CA ASN A 73 16.88 -37.09 14.75
C ASN A 73 16.37 -35.76 15.38
N TYR A 74 15.12 -35.39 15.09
CA TYR A 74 14.42 -34.33 15.77
C TYR A 74 13.18 -34.82 16.48
N SER A 75 12.90 -34.23 17.61
CA SER A 75 11.64 -34.35 18.33
C SER A 75 10.78 -33.12 18.14
N LYS A 76 9.48 -33.31 17.94
CA LYS A 76 8.51 -32.22 17.82
C LYS A 76 7.93 -31.92 19.19
N TYR A 77 8.00 -30.67 19.58
CA TYR A 77 7.35 -30.10 20.75
C TYR A 77 6.24 -29.16 20.33
N PHE A 78 5.17 -29.07 21.11
CA PHE A 78 4.04 -28.20 20.79
C PHE A 78 3.49 -27.49 22.02
N VAL A 79 2.81 -26.37 21.78
CA VAL A 79 2.03 -25.64 22.76
C VAL A 79 0.79 -25.07 22.10
N GLU A 80 -0.37 -25.24 22.72
CA GLU A 80 -1.67 -24.83 22.22
C GLU A 80 -2.26 -23.72 23.11
N PHE A 81 -3.02 -22.82 22.52
CA PHE A 81 -3.68 -21.71 23.18
C PHE A 81 -5.15 -21.63 22.77
N GLU A 82 -5.99 -21.33 23.74
CA GLU A 82 -7.35 -20.88 23.52
C GLU A 82 -7.36 -19.51 22.82
N PRO A 83 -8.49 -19.07 22.26
CA PRO A 83 -8.58 -17.77 21.60
C PRO A 83 -8.11 -16.60 22.47
N PHE A 84 -7.35 -15.68 21.87
CA PHE A 84 -6.86 -14.47 22.52
C PHE A 84 -7.80 -13.29 22.26
N ASN A 85 -7.73 -12.28 23.13
CA ASN A 85 -8.34 -10.98 22.88
C ASN A 85 -7.71 -10.30 21.65
N ILE A 86 -8.49 -9.44 20.98
CA ILE A 86 -8.00 -8.61 19.87
C ILE A 86 -6.80 -7.78 20.36
N GLY A 87 -5.72 -7.78 19.57
CA GLY A 87 -4.52 -7.03 19.92
C GLY A 87 -3.29 -7.42 19.09
N LEU A 88 -2.23 -6.71 19.37
CA LEU A 88 -0.89 -7.01 18.86
C LEU A 88 -0.08 -7.67 19.96
N TYR A 89 0.51 -8.80 19.64
CA TYR A 89 1.34 -9.56 20.56
C TYR A 89 2.72 -9.78 19.96
N PHE A 90 3.73 -9.86 20.85
CA PHE A 90 5.08 -10.28 20.51
C PHE A 90 5.45 -11.51 21.32
N TYR A 91 6.16 -12.44 20.71
CA TYR A 91 6.55 -13.67 21.39
C TYR A 91 7.97 -14.11 21.06
N HIS A 92 8.56 -14.80 22.02
CA HIS A 92 9.82 -15.52 21.89
C HIS A 92 9.75 -16.82 22.70
N PHE A 93 10.80 -17.62 22.61
CA PHE A 93 10.91 -18.79 23.47
C PHE A 93 12.09 -18.64 24.41
N GLU A 94 11.99 -19.28 25.57
CA GLU A 94 13.05 -19.44 26.55
C GLU A 94 13.40 -20.91 26.68
N VAL A 95 14.68 -21.24 26.59
CA VAL A 95 15.23 -22.58 26.80
C VAL A 95 15.94 -22.61 28.15
N HIS A 96 15.40 -23.32 29.09
CA HIS A 96 15.87 -23.38 30.48
C HIS A 96 16.79 -24.56 30.69
N PHE A 97 17.93 -24.34 31.33
CA PHE A 97 18.92 -25.29 31.81
C PHE A 97 18.97 -25.26 33.35
N ASP A 98 19.75 -26.11 33.97
CA ASP A 98 19.80 -26.22 35.45
C ASP A 98 20.06 -24.91 36.18
N SER A 99 20.87 -24.00 35.64
CA SER A 99 21.31 -22.77 36.32
C SER A 99 21.16 -21.48 35.49
N PHE A 100 20.71 -21.58 34.26
CA PHE A 100 20.53 -20.41 33.35
C PHE A 100 19.47 -20.73 32.30
N TYR A 101 19.08 -19.71 31.53
CA TYR A 101 18.27 -19.88 30.33
C TYR A 101 18.80 -18.99 29.21
N VAL A 102 18.42 -19.32 27.97
CA VAL A 102 18.73 -18.58 26.74
C VAL A 102 17.44 -18.33 25.97
N TYR A 103 17.50 -17.35 25.11
CA TYR A 103 16.34 -16.97 24.30
C TYR A 103 16.44 -17.56 22.90
N LEU A 104 15.28 -17.96 22.36
CA LEU A 104 15.13 -18.29 20.96
C LEU A 104 14.31 -17.15 20.31
N LYS A 105 14.94 -16.42 19.41
CA LYS A 105 14.44 -15.15 18.89
C LYS A 105 14.37 -15.16 17.36
N ASN A 106 13.68 -14.15 16.82
CA ASN A 106 13.45 -13.99 15.40
C ASN A 106 14.71 -13.48 14.67
N ASN A 107 15.28 -14.34 13.84
CA ASN A 107 16.31 -13.95 12.88
C ASN A 107 15.79 -14.19 11.45
N ARG A 108 15.23 -13.15 10.82
CA ARG A 108 14.67 -13.24 9.47
C ARG A 108 13.62 -14.36 9.36
N LEU A 109 12.62 -14.33 10.24
CA LEU A 109 11.58 -15.34 10.47
C LEU A 109 12.08 -16.67 11.08
N ASN A 110 13.33 -17.06 10.86
CA ASN A 110 13.88 -18.29 11.45
C ASN A 110 14.32 -18.07 12.90
N ALA A 111 14.35 -19.16 13.66
CA ALA A 111 14.83 -19.18 15.02
C ALA A 111 16.37 -19.08 15.11
N LYS A 112 16.86 -18.29 16.09
CA LYS A 112 18.25 -18.24 16.50
C LYS A 112 18.34 -18.14 18.02
N LEU A 113 19.22 -18.96 18.63
CA LEU A 113 19.54 -18.87 20.05
C LEU A 113 20.43 -17.65 20.31
N VAL A 114 20.08 -16.91 21.36
CA VAL A 114 20.82 -15.71 21.83
C VAL A 114 20.87 -15.69 23.34
N ASN A 115 21.87 -15.00 23.90
CA ASN A 115 22.09 -14.96 25.36
C ASN A 115 21.30 -13.82 26.03
N SER A 116 20.93 -12.79 25.29
CA SER A 116 20.17 -11.64 25.80
C SER A 116 18.88 -11.46 25.04
N ASN A 117 17.84 -11.01 25.74
CA ASN A 117 16.53 -10.73 25.16
C ASN A 117 16.58 -9.59 24.11
N ASP A 118 17.53 -8.69 24.19
CA ASP A 118 17.64 -7.51 23.33
C ASP A 118 18.51 -7.72 22.08
N GLU A 119 19.12 -8.91 21.91
CA GLU A 119 20.00 -9.17 20.76
C GLU A 119 19.25 -9.26 19.42
N LEU A 120 18.02 -9.79 19.44
CA LEU A 120 17.17 -9.95 18.27
C LEU A 120 15.70 -9.64 18.63
N PRO A 121 14.89 -9.26 17.66
CA PRO A 121 13.46 -8.99 17.89
C PRO A 121 12.68 -10.26 18.23
N ASP A 122 11.52 -10.06 18.82
CA ASP A 122 10.48 -11.07 18.97
C ASP A 122 9.76 -11.32 17.64
N TRP A 123 9.07 -12.46 17.52
CA TRP A 123 8.09 -12.65 16.46
C TRP A 123 6.79 -11.93 16.82
N GLN A 124 6.09 -11.48 15.80
CA GLN A 124 4.78 -10.84 15.94
C GLN A 124 3.65 -11.86 15.85
N LEU A 125 2.58 -11.62 16.59
CA LEU A 125 1.31 -12.32 16.47
C LEU A 125 0.19 -11.27 16.48
N THR A 126 -0.49 -11.09 15.36
CA THR A 126 -1.65 -10.21 15.23
C THR A 126 -2.93 -11.01 15.49
N VAL A 127 -3.77 -10.54 16.44
CA VAL A 127 -5.08 -11.10 16.72
C VAL A 127 -6.13 -10.05 16.38
N TYR A 128 -6.98 -10.33 15.39
CA TYR A 128 -7.96 -9.38 14.86
C TYR A 128 -9.41 -9.80 15.16
N ASP A 129 -10.34 -8.86 15.02
CA ASP A 129 -11.77 -9.14 15.20
C ASP A 129 -12.28 -10.14 14.16
N SER A 130 -12.90 -11.23 14.61
CA SER A 130 -13.52 -12.23 13.75
C SER A 130 -14.63 -11.69 12.83
N ASN A 131 -15.18 -10.51 13.13
CA ASN A 131 -16.14 -9.81 12.30
C ASN A 131 -15.48 -8.87 11.28
N PHE A 132 -14.16 -8.73 11.31
CA PHE A 132 -13.44 -7.87 10.37
C PHE A 132 -13.58 -8.40 8.95
N THR A 133 -14.24 -7.62 8.10
CA THR A 133 -14.41 -7.89 6.68
C THR A 133 -14.01 -6.67 5.87
N THR A 134 -13.57 -6.90 4.65
CA THR A 134 -13.25 -5.87 3.65
C THR A 134 -14.13 -6.06 2.42
N PRO A 135 -14.40 -5.02 1.62
CA PRO A 135 -15.33 -5.10 0.51
C PRO A 135 -14.94 -6.16 -0.54
N ASP A 136 -15.83 -7.11 -0.80
CA ASP A 136 -15.57 -8.21 -1.74
C ASP A 136 -15.39 -7.73 -3.19
N TRP A 137 -16.04 -6.63 -3.57
CA TRP A 137 -15.91 -6.06 -4.90
C TRP A 137 -14.48 -5.59 -5.20
N TYR A 138 -13.70 -5.25 -4.15
CA TYR A 138 -12.33 -4.76 -4.29
C TYR A 138 -11.31 -5.89 -4.41
N LYS A 139 -11.53 -7.01 -3.69
CA LYS A 139 -10.62 -8.16 -3.70
C LYS A 139 -10.46 -8.74 -5.11
N GLY A 140 -9.22 -8.98 -5.50
CA GLY A 140 -8.89 -9.54 -6.82
C GLY A 140 -9.09 -8.58 -8.00
N SER A 141 -9.66 -7.38 -7.79
CA SER A 141 -9.86 -6.34 -8.81
C SER A 141 -8.55 -5.69 -9.24
N ILE A 142 -8.65 -4.72 -10.16
CA ILE A 142 -7.54 -3.89 -10.63
C ILE A 142 -7.93 -2.42 -10.44
N MET A 143 -7.06 -1.65 -9.79
CA MET A 143 -7.23 -0.21 -9.55
C MET A 143 -6.35 0.60 -10.50
N TYR A 144 -6.83 1.81 -10.83
CA TYR A 144 -6.08 2.79 -11.61
C TYR A 144 -6.06 4.13 -10.87
N GLN A 145 -4.87 4.67 -10.59
CA GLN A 145 -4.71 5.96 -9.93
C GLN A 145 -4.56 7.08 -10.93
N ILE A 146 -5.36 8.13 -10.79
CA ILE A 146 -5.35 9.32 -11.64
C ILE A 146 -4.97 10.56 -10.83
N PHE A 147 -4.01 11.33 -11.34
CA PHE A 147 -3.79 12.72 -10.94
C PHE A 147 -4.65 13.62 -11.84
N PRO A 148 -5.79 14.16 -11.35
CA PRO A 148 -6.84 14.71 -12.22
C PRO A 148 -6.40 15.80 -13.17
N ASP A 149 -5.56 16.74 -12.70
CA ASP A 149 -5.05 17.85 -13.53
C ASP A 149 -4.20 17.38 -14.72
N ARG A 150 -3.65 16.16 -14.65
CA ARG A 150 -2.60 15.65 -15.55
C ARG A 150 -3.03 14.48 -16.41
N PHE A 151 -4.29 14.04 -16.34
CA PHE A 151 -4.70 12.84 -17.08
C PHE A 151 -5.26 13.18 -18.47
N LYS A 152 -6.31 14.02 -18.55
CA LYS A 152 -6.87 14.46 -19.84
C LYS A 152 -7.70 15.72 -19.68
N ARG A 153 -7.51 16.65 -20.61
CA ARG A 153 -8.35 17.83 -20.80
C ARG A 153 -9.32 17.60 -21.94
N SER A 154 -10.63 17.68 -21.67
CA SER A 154 -11.64 17.78 -22.72
C SER A 154 -11.87 19.23 -23.09
N ASP A 155 -11.77 19.56 -24.37
CA ASP A 155 -12.04 20.90 -24.88
C ASP A 155 -13.55 21.26 -24.88
N LYS A 156 -14.41 20.28 -24.62
CA LYS A 156 -15.86 20.48 -24.46
C LYS A 156 -16.22 21.06 -23.10
N TYR A 157 -15.32 20.95 -22.11
CA TYR A 157 -15.53 21.51 -20.79
C TYR A 157 -14.99 22.95 -20.71
N ILE A 158 -15.87 23.90 -20.38
CA ILE A 158 -15.49 25.28 -20.13
C ILE A 158 -15.36 25.46 -18.61
N ALA A 159 -14.12 25.54 -18.14
CA ALA A 159 -13.83 25.73 -16.72
C ALA A 159 -14.38 27.08 -16.22
N LYS A 160 -15.02 27.04 -15.04
CA LYS A 160 -15.42 28.25 -14.33
C LYS A 160 -14.21 28.87 -13.63
N MET A 161 -14.29 30.14 -13.29
CA MET A 161 -13.26 30.79 -12.48
C MET A 161 -13.33 30.28 -11.03
N ALA A 162 -12.18 29.95 -10.47
CA ALA A 162 -12.04 29.65 -9.06
C ALA A 162 -12.00 30.91 -8.19
N LYS A 163 -12.28 30.80 -6.89
CA LYS A 163 -12.16 31.93 -5.96
C LYS A 163 -10.72 32.48 -5.88
N ASN A 164 -9.75 31.60 -6.03
CA ASN A 164 -8.32 31.92 -6.06
C ASN A 164 -7.70 31.97 -7.47
N GLU A 165 -8.49 32.32 -8.48
CA GLU A 165 -8.08 32.39 -9.89
C GLU A 165 -6.82 33.26 -10.12
N ASN A 166 -6.65 34.32 -9.35
CA ASN A 166 -5.56 35.27 -9.46
C ASN A 166 -4.16 34.69 -9.17
N VAL A 167 -4.10 33.53 -8.55
CA VAL A 167 -2.82 32.83 -8.25
C VAL A 167 -2.59 31.60 -9.14
N ARG A 168 -3.58 31.20 -9.94
CA ARG A 168 -3.49 30.04 -10.81
C ARG A 168 -2.85 30.38 -12.15
N ILE A 169 -1.98 29.50 -12.64
CA ILE A 169 -1.31 29.60 -13.94
C ILE A 169 -1.83 28.48 -14.84
N ARG A 170 -2.45 28.84 -15.97
CA ARG A 170 -2.97 27.85 -16.92
C ARG A 170 -1.93 27.61 -18.00
N HIS A 171 -1.60 26.34 -18.26
CA HIS A 171 -0.83 25.94 -19.43
C HIS A 171 -1.74 25.80 -20.65
N GLU A 172 -1.38 26.41 -21.75
CA GLU A 172 -2.07 26.23 -23.03
C GLU A 172 -1.70 24.87 -23.66
N ASN A 173 -0.40 24.54 -23.60
CA ASN A 173 0.10 23.29 -24.16
C ASN A 173 0.01 22.16 -23.11
N TRP A 174 -0.63 21.05 -23.49
CA TRP A 174 -0.74 19.84 -22.68
C TRP A 174 0.61 19.20 -22.32
N ASP A 175 1.58 19.29 -23.23
CA ASP A 175 2.93 18.72 -23.05
C ASP A 175 3.88 19.65 -22.27
N SER A 176 3.38 20.72 -21.68
CA SER A 176 4.19 21.63 -20.87
C SER A 176 4.82 20.90 -19.70
N ILE A 177 6.10 21.20 -19.45
CA ILE A 177 6.80 20.72 -18.26
C ILE A 177 6.24 21.46 -17.04
N PRO A 178 5.86 20.74 -15.98
CA PRO A 178 5.38 21.37 -14.75
C PRO A 178 6.40 22.35 -14.18
N HIS A 179 5.90 23.43 -13.60
CA HIS A 179 6.75 24.37 -12.85
C HIS A 179 7.38 23.66 -11.64
N SER A 180 8.54 24.11 -11.24
CA SER A 180 9.26 23.64 -10.07
C SER A 180 10.01 24.78 -9.41
N SER A 181 10.51 24.60 -8.19
CA SER A 181 11.37 25.58 -7.51
C SER A 181 12.64 25.93 -8.30
N ILE A 182 13.05 25.05 -9.23
CA ILE A 182 14.22 25.24 -10.11
C ILE A 182 13.89 26.12 -11.29
N THR A 183 12.74 25.90 -11.92
CA THR A 183 12.32 26.60 -13.13
C THR A 183 11.63 27.92 -12.83
N HIS A 184 11.01 28.05 -11.64
CA HIS A 184 10.21 29.22 -11.25
C HIS A 184 10.47 29.62 -9.79
N LYS A 185 10.95 30.85 -9.59
CA LYS A 185 11.37 31.38 -8.28
C LYS A 185 10.27 31.33 -7.19
N ASN A 186 9.01 31.43 -7.57
CA ASN A 186 7.87 31.43 -6.67
C ASN A 186 6.99 30.19 -6.92
N TYR A 187 7.62 29.03 -7.10
CA TYR A 187 6.91 27.78 -7.25
C TYR A 187 6.00 27.51 -6.04
N GLY A 188 4.78 27.10 -6.31
CA GLY A 188 3.79 26.75 -5.29
C GLY A 188 2.74 25.82 -5.87
N ALA A 189 3.11 24.95 -6.82
CA ALA A 189 2.23 24.01 -7.50
C ALA A 189 0.94 24.64 -8.10
N LYS A 190 1.06 25.89 -8.57
CA LYS A 190 -0.08 26.71 -9.06
C LYS A 190 -0.24 26.64 -10.58
N ASP A 191 0.50 25.80 -11.26
CA ASP A 191 0.47 25.57 -12.69
C ASP A 191 -0.45 24.40 -13.04
N PHE A 192 -1.45 24.65 -13.87
CA PHE A 192 -2.50 23.69 -14.21
C PHE A 192 -2.44 23.31 -15.69
N LEU A 193 -2.50 22.00 -16.00
CA LEU A 193 -2.74 21.49 -17.36
C LEU A 193 -4.23 21.38 -17.68
N MET A 194 -5.10 21.60 -16.69
CA MET A 194 -6.56 21.67 -16.85
C MET A 194 -7.22 20.33 -17.18
N GLY A 195 -6.66 19.21 -16.76
CA GLY A 195 -7.35 17.92 -16.78
C GLY A 195 -8.69 18.03 -16.04
N ASN A 196 -9.74 17.37 -16.56
CA ASN A 196 -11.09 17.53 -16.05
C ASN A 196 -11.90 16.21 -16.08
N LEU A 197 -13.05 16.20 -15.38
CA LEU A 197 -13.93 15.04 -15.29
C LEU A 197 -14.35 14.50 -16.65
N LEU A 198 -14.76 15.40 -17.55
CA LEU A 198 -15.21 15.02 -18.89
C LEU A 198 -14.07 14.37 -19.70
N GLY A 199 -12.83 14.85 -19.52
CA GLY A 199 -11.67 14.24 -20.14
C GLY A 199 -11.43 12.81 -19.64
N ILE A 200 -11.59 12.57 -18.33
CA ILE A 200 -11.49 11.21 -17.79
C ILE A 200 -12.62 10.32 -18.34
N GLU A 201 -13.84 10.84 -18.42
CA GLU A 201 -15.01 10.12 -18.93
C GLU A 201 -14.83 9.72 -20.42
N GLU A 202 -14.20 10.57 -21.23
CA GLU A 202 -13.87 10.28 -22.62
C GLU A 202 -12.88 9.09 -22.78
N GLU A 203 -12.13 8.71 -21.74
CA GLU A 203 -11.20 7.57 -21.72
C GLU A 203 -11.81 6.28 -21.14
N LYS A 204 -13.13 6.19 -20.98
CA LYS A 204 -13.81 5.03 -20.40
C LYS A 204 -13.48 3.71 -21.09
N ASP A 205 -13.38 3.70 -22.42
CA ASP A 205 -13.02 2.50 -23.18
C ASP A 205 -11.56 2.08 -22.96
N TYR A 206 -10.67 3.03 -22.63
CA TYR A 206 -9.30 2.73 -22.25
C TYR A 206 -9.24 1.97 -20.92
N PHE A 207 -10.01 2.39 -19.92
CA PHE A 207 -10.10 1.69 -18.65
C PHE A 207 -10.69 0.28 -18.79
N LYS A 208 -11.69 0.10 -19.67
CA LYS A 208 -12.28 -1.22 -19.99
C LYS A 208 -11.25 -2.16 -20.61
N LYS A 209 -10.41 -1.68 -21.55
CA LYS A 209 -9.33 -2.48 -22.14
C LYS A 209 -8.33 -2.97 -21.10
N LEU A 210 -8.07 -2.19 -20.06
CA LEU A 210 -7.21 -2.54 -18.93
C LEU A 210 -7.95 -3.31 -17.83
N ASN A 211 -9.21 -3.69 -18.02
CA ASN A 211 -10.04 -4.37 -17.02
C ASN A 211 -10.06 -3.66 -15.66
N ILE A 212 -10.06 -2.32 -15.66
CA ILE A 212 -10.08 -1.51 -14.44
C ILE A 212 -11.47 -1.63 -13.79
N GLU A 213 -11.50 -1.96 -12.51
CA GLU A 213 -12.73 -2.07 -11.71
C GLU A 213 -12.86 -0.96 -10.66
N SER A 214 -11.77 -0.22 -10.39
CA SER A 214 -11.80 0.97 -9.53
C SER A 214 -10.82 2.03 -9.99
N ILE A 215 -11.21 3.30 -9.83
CA ILE A 215 -10.37 4.47 -10.11
C ILE A 215 -10.18 5.23 -8.80
N TYR A 216 -8.94 5.40 -8.39
CA TYR A 216 -8.55 6.30 -7.31
C TYR A 216 -8.17 7.65 -7.90
N LEU A 217 -8.93 8.68 -7.56
CA LEU A 217 -8.66 10.07 -7.91
C LEU A 217 -7.89 10.75 -6.78
N ASN A 218 -6.70 11.29 -7.07
CA ASN A 218 -6.08 12.27 -6.18
C ASN A 218 -7.07 13.43 -5.94
N PRO A 219 -6.87 14.33 -4.95
CA PRO A 219 -7.89 15.27 -4.51
C PRO A 219 -8.56 16.05 -5.65
N ILE A 220 -9.89 16.19 -5.57
CA ILE A 220 -10.72 16.84 -6.60
C ILE A 220 -11.39 18.11 -6.13
N VAL A 221 -11.30 18.43 -4.84
CA VAL A 221 -11.95 19.58 -4.20
C VAL A 221 -11.25 20.89 -4.54
N GLU A 222 -11.94 22.02 -4.40
CA GLU A 222 -11.38 23.33 -4.69
C GLU A 222 -10.07 23.57 -3.89
N SER A 223 -9.03 24.07 -4.59
CA SER A 223 -7.71 24.31 -4.02
C SER A 223 -6.93 25.31 -4.89
N PRO A 224 -6.09 26.18 -4.33
CA PRO A 224 -5.21 27.05 -5.11
C PRO A 224 -4.12 26.30 -5.88
N GLU A 225 -3.87 25.01 -5.58
CA GLU A 225 -2.75 24.23 -6.06
C GLU A 225 -3.22 23.04 -6.93
N ASN A 226 -2.42 22.66 -7.92
CA ASN A 226 -2.77 21.62 -8.90
C ASN A 226 -2.96 20.21 -8.30
N HIS A 227 -2.27 19.92 -7.20
CA HIS A 227 -2.40 18.65 -6.48
C HIS A 227 -3.63 18.59 -5.56
N ARG A 228 -4.21 19.73 -5.23
CA ARG A 228 -5.43 19.90 -4.42
C ARG A 228 -5.36 19.37 -2.99
N TYR A 229 -4.17 19.08 -2.46
CA TYR A 229 -4.00 18.74 -1.04
C TYR A 229 -4.18 19.95 -0.11
N SER A 230 -4.07 21.17 -0.60
CA SER A 230 -4.44 22.39 0.14
C SER A 230 -5.93 22.69 -0.02
N THR A 231 -6.78 21.87 0.62
CA THR A 231 -8.23 21.95 0.51
C THR A 231 -8.76 23.33 0.88
N ALA A 232 -9.46 23.98 -0.05
CA ALA A 232 -10.11 25.27 0.16
C ALA A 232 -11.59 25.13 0.53
N ASP A 233 -12.28 24.15 -0.04
CA ASP A 233 -13.68 23.83 0.26
C ASP A 233 -13.91 22.32 0.13
N TYR A 234 -14.28 21.65 1.24
CA TYR A 234 -14.52 20.22 1.26
C TYR A 234 -15.77 19.77 0.51
N PHE A 235 -16.71 20.66 0.21
CA PHE A 235 -18.01 20.31 -0.37
C PHE A 235 -18.14 20.64 -1.85
N ASN A 236 -17.14 21.23 -2.47
CA ASN A 236 -17.17 21.61 -3.88
C ASN A 236 -16.03 21.01 -4.68
N VAL A 237 -16.39 20.42 -5.83
CA VAL A 237 -15.42 20.04 -6.87
C VAL A 237 -14.72 21.31 -7.36
N ASP A 238 -13.40 21.19 -7.56
CA ASP A 238 -12.60 22.29 -8.14
C ASP A 238 -13.20 22.76 -9.48
N PRO A 239 -13.43 24.08 -9.68
CA PRO A 239 -14.04 24.60 -10.90
C PRO A 239 -13.28 24.30 -12.20
N TYR A 240 -11.98 23.98 -12.12
CA TYR A 240 -11.21 23.53 -13.27
C TYR A 240 -11.49 22.08 -13.62
N PHE A 241 -11.93 21.30 -12.64
CA PHE A 241 -12.17 19.89 -12.80
C PHE A 241 -13.62 19.57 -13.15
N GLY A 242 -14.59 20.29 -12.57
CA GLY A 242 -16.01 20.07 -12.82
C GLY A 242 -16.93 20.77 -11.82
N THR A 243 -18.14 20.21 -11.67
CA THR A 243 -19.13 20.58 -10.65
C THR A 243 -19.57 19.34 -9.89
N ASN A 244 -20.21 19.52 -8.72
CA ASN A 244 -20.76 18.41 -7.94
C ASN A 244 -21.77 17.59 -8.74
N GLU A 245 -22.64 18.24 -9.53
CA GLU A 245 -23.62 17.57 -10.39
C GLU A 245 -22.91 16.73 -11.48
N GLN A 246 -21.89 17.28 -12.11
CA GLN A 246 -21.09 16.54 -13.09
C GLN A 246 -20.38 15.35 -12.45
N PHE A 247 -19.86 15.52 -11.23
CA PHE A 247 -19.21 14.44 -10.50
C PHE A 247 -20.21 13.32 -10.11
N GLU A 248 -21.40 13.69 -9.67
CA GLU A 248 -22.46 12.68 -9.40
C GLU A 248 -22.83 11.88 -10.66
N ASN A 249 -22.97 12.58 -11.82
CA ASN A 249 -23.22 11.93 -13.08
C ASN A 249 -22.06 11.06 -13.55
N PHE A 250 -20.82 11.51 -13.35
CA PHE A 250 -19.60 10.76 -13.59
C PHE A 250 -19.59 9.44 -12.78
N CYS A 251 -19.84 9.49 -11.49
CA CYS A 251 -19.92 8.29 -10.64
C CYS A 251 -21.03 7.33 -11.12
N LYS A 252 -22.22 7.86 -11.46
CA LYS A 252 -23.33 7.07 -12.00
C LYS A 252 -22.97 6.39 -13.32
N ASP A 253 -22.23 7.09 -14.18
CA ASP A 253 -21.86 6.56 -15.49
C ASP A 253 -20.76 5.48 -15.40
N PHE A 254 -19.74 5.69 -14.61
CA PHE A 254 -18.72 4.67 -14.35
C PHE A 254 -19.28 3.42 -13.66
N LYS A 255 -20.25 3.60 -12.76
CA LYS A 255 -20.95 2.49 -12.10
C LYS A 255 -21.67 1.56 -13.08
N LYS A 256 -22.18 2.06 -14.22
CA LYS A 256 -22.80 1.22 -15.27
C LYS A 256 -21.82 0.21 -15.88
N ASP A 257 -20.54 0.56 -15.90
CA ASP A 257 -19.47 -0.31 -16.38
C ASP A 257 -18.76 -1.07 -15.25
N ASN A 258 -19.37 -1.12 -14.04
CA ASN A 258 -18.84 -1.72 -12.83
C ASN A 258 -17.49 -1.11 -12.35
N ILE A 259 -17.18 0.12 -12.75
CA ILE A 259 -16.00 0.84 -12.26
C ILE A 259 -16.42 1.73 -11.08
N LYS A 260 -15.74 1.57 -9.96
CA LYS A 260 -16.01 2.30 -8.72
C LYS A 260 -15.02 3.44 -8.53
N ILE A 261 -15.48 4.55 -7.96
CA ILE A 261 -14.66 5.75 -7.73
C ILE A 261 -14.25 5.84 -6.26
N ILE A 262 -12.97 6.03 -6.02
CA ILE A 262 -12.37 6.25 -4.70
C ILE A 262 -11.81 7.67 -4.68
N LEU A 263 -12.11 8.43 -3.63
CA LEU A 263 -11.57 9.78 -3.44
C LEU A 263 -10.46 9.81 -2.40
N ASP A 264 -9.63 10.84 -2.51
CA ASP A 264 -8.60 11.18 -1.54
C ASP A 264 -9.20 12.04 -0.42
N GLY A 265 -9.08 11.58 0.82
CA GLY A 265 -9.55 12.24 2.03
C GLY A 265 -8.41 12.98 2.74
N VAL A 266 -8.29 14.28 2.47
CA VAL A 266 -7.26 15.14 3.07
C VAL A 266 -7.83 15.81 4.31
N PHE A 267 -7.78 15.12 5.46
CA PHE A 267 -8.43 15.54 6.69
C PHE A 267 -7.45 15.93 7.82
N SER A 268 -6.14 15.95 7.57
CA SER A 268 -5.13 16.34 8.56
C SER A 268 -4.81 17.83 8.57
N HIS A 269 -5.11 18.53 7.48
CA HIS A 269 -4.84 19.96 7.29
C HIS A 269 -5.83 20.56 6.26
N THR A 270 -5.87 21.89 6.18
CA THR A 270 -6.59 22.62 5.11
C THR A 270 -5.61 23.48 4.32
N GLY A 271 -6.05 24.09 3.24
CA GLY A 271 -5.33 25.20 2.64
C GLY A 271 -5.38 26.45 3.53
N SER A 272 -4.30 27.24 3.58
CA SER A 272 -4.35 28.57 4.19
C SER A 272 -5.25 29.53 3.41
N ASP A 273 -5.45 29.26 2.12
CA ASP A 273 -6.42 29.91 1.24
C ASP A 273 -7.68 29.04 1.12
N SER A 274 -8.48 29.02 2.18
CA SER A 274 -9.68 28.20 2.30
C SER A 274 -10.81 28.95 3.01
N ILE A 275 -12.04 28.46 2.89
CA ILE A 275 -13.20 28.95 3.65
C ILE A 275 -12.92 28.94 5.16
N TYR A 276 -12.14 27.96 5.63
CA TYR A 276 -11.94 27.68 7.04
C TYR A 276 -10.84 28.54 7.68
N PHE A 277 -9.75 28.78 6.95
CA PHE A 277 -8.61 29.57 7.44
C PHE A 277 -8.59 30.99 6.89
N ASN A 278 -8.80 31.18 5.59
CA ASN A 278 -9.00 32.43 4.82
C ASN A 278 -7.92 33.48 5.01
N ARG A 279 -6.64 33.06 4.97
CA ARG A 279 -5.48 33.97 5.15
C ARG A 279 -5.46 35.13 4.15
N TYR A 280 -5.96 34.90 2.94
CA TYR A 280 -5.86 35.87 1.82
C TYR A 280 -7.17 36.62 1.54
N ASN A 281 -8.22 36.42 2.32
CA ASN A 281 -9.55 37.01 2.14
C ASN A 281 -10.17 36.75 0.75
N ASN A 282 -9.90 35.58 0.16
CA ASN A 282 -10.48 35.17 -1.12
C ASN A 282 -11.91 34.63 -0.96
N PHE A 283 -12.32 34.29 0.26
CA PHE A 283 -13.63 33.78 0.59
C PHE A 283 -14.44 34.75 1.44
N ASP A 284 -15.77 34.71 1.30
CA ASP A 284 -16.68 35.57 2.06
C ASP A 284 -16.83 35.17 3.53
N SER A 285 -16.23 34.06 3.94
CA SER A 285 -16.24 33.56 5.32
C SER A 285 -15.28 34.32 6.23
N ILE A 286 -15.59 34.39 7.52
CA ILE A 286 -14.64 34.82 8.55
C ILE A 286 -13.84 33.54 8.93
N GLY A 287 -12.68 33.34 8.30
CA GLY A 287 -11.80 32.21 8.59
C GLY A 287 -11.06 32.36 9.93
N ALA A 288 -10.44 31.28 10.36
CA ALA A 288 -9.70 31.23 11.62
C ALA A 288 -8.55 32.28 11.68
N TYR A 289 -7.91 32.56 10.55
CA TYR A 289 -6.85 33.57 10.46
C TYR A 289 -7.37 35.01 10.64
N ASN A 290 -8.64 35.28 10.27
CA ASN A 290 -9.20 36.64 10.26
C ASN A 290 -9.67 37.07 11.66
N SER A 291 -10.12 36.12 12.52
CA SER A 291 -10.68 36.47 13.82
C SER A 291 -10.67 35.31 14.80
N GLN A 292 -10.36 35.59 16.05
CA GLN A 292 -10.53 34.60 17.15
C GLN A 292 -12.02 34.29 17.43
N ASN A 293 -12.96 35.05 16.91
CA ASN A 293 -14.40 34.78 16.98
C ASN A 293 -14.91 33.98 15.74
N SER A 294 -14.02 33.55 14.85
CA SER A 294 -14.40 32.69 13.75
C SER A 294 -14.97 31.36 14.24
N PRO A 295 -16.03 30.81 13.61
CA PRO A 295 -16.52 29.47 13.93
C PRO A 295 -15.48 28.37 13.70
N TYR A 296 -14.43 28.65 12.93
CA TYR A 296 -13.35 27.73 12.64
C TYR A 296 -12.10 27.92 13.51
N TYR A 297 -12.07 28.94 14.40
CA TYR A 297 -10.86 29.27 15.16
C TYR A 297 -10.37 28.10 16.01
N SER A 298 -11.28 27.37 16.66
CA SER A 298 -10.96 26.21 17.49
C SER A 298 -10.42 24.98 16.70
N TRP A 299 -10.54 25.00 15.38
CA TRP A 299 -10.02 23.93 14.53
C TRP A 299 -8.49 23.97 14.37
N PHE A 300 -7.87 25.12 14.69
CA PHE A 300 -6.45 25.34 14.46
C PHE A 300 -5.72 25.73 15.74
N ASN A 301 -4.46 25.35 15.84
CA ASN A 301 -3.60 25.74 16.96
C ASN A 301 -2.72 26.92 16.55
N PHE A 302 -3.00 28.10 17.11
CA PHE A 302 -2.16 29.29 16.96
C PHE A 302 -1.12 29.34 18.08
N ILE A 303 0.13 29.62 17.72
CA ILE A 303 1.23 29.90 18.65
C ILE A 303 1.21 31.39 18.98
N ASN A 304 1.10 32.23 17.95
CA ASN A 304 0.98 33.71 18.05
C ASN A 304 0.04 34.18 16.95
N PHE A 305 -1.22 34.45 17.37
CA PHE A 305 -2.29 34.87 16.43
C PHE A 305 -1.98 36.20 15.73
N PRO A 306 -2.26 36.34 14.43
CA PRO A 306 -2.71 35.30 13.50
C PRO A 306 -1.57 34.60 12.73
N ASN A 307 -0.32 35.07 12.87
CA ASN A 307 0.77 34.75 11.94
C ASN A 307 1.54 33.46 12.23
N GLU A 308 1.51 32.99 13.49
CA GLU A 308 2.22 31.76 13.88
C GLU A 308 1.22 30.69 14.32
N TYR A 309 1.20 29.59 13.60
CA TYR A 309 0.28 28.48 13.82
C TYR A 309 0.93 27.15 13.44
N HIS A 310 0.38 26.06 13.95
CA HIS A 310 0.83 24.72 13.57
C HIS A 310 0.46 24.45 12.11
N SER A 311 1.43 24.01 11.33
CA SER A 311 1.27 23.69 9.92
C SER A 311 1.91 22.33 9.59
N TRP A 312 1.41 21.67 8.57
CA TRP A 312 1.88 20.37 8.14
C TRP A 312 3.35 20.46 7.69
N TRP A 313 4.23 19.77 8.41
CA TRP A 313 5.69 19.74 8.19
C TRP A 313 6.34 21.13 8.05
N GLY A 314 5.73 22.16 8.64
CA GLY A 314 6.22 23.54 8.58
C GLY A 314 5.83 24.31 7.31
N PHE A 315 5.00 23.75 6.45
CA PHE A 315 4.46 24.45 5.28
C PHE A 315 3.31 25.36 5.70
N ASP A 316 3.54 26.68 5.72
CA ASP A 316 2.59 27.69 6.20
C ASP A 316 1.31 27.82 5.33
N ASN A 317 1.34 27.28 4.10
CA ASN A 317 0.15 27.14 3.25
C ASN A 317 -0.77 25.98 3.63
N LEU A 318 -0.35 25.10 4.57
CA LEU A 318 -1.07 23.92 5.02
C LEU A 318 -1.29 23.92 6.55
N PRO A 319 -2.15 24.82 7.10
CA PRO A 319 -2.46 24.83 8.52
C PRO A 319 -3.08 23.51 8.98
N THR A 320 -2.46 22.89 10.00
CA THR A 320 -2.89 21.61 10.57
C THR A 320 -4.14 21.79 11.41
N VAL A 321 -5.12 20.91 11.26
CA VAL A 321 -6.34 20.90 12.07
C VAL A 321 -6.18 20.05 13.32
N VAL A 322 -6.90 20.42 14.37
CA VAL A 322 -7.01 19.67 15.64
C VAL A 322 -8.06 18.58 15.45
N LYS A 323 -7.62 17.37 15.14
CA LYS A 323 -8.51 16.22 14.85
C LYS A 323 -9.35 15.80 16.05
N GLU A 324 -8.87 16.06 17.27
CA GLU A 324 -9.58 15.85 18.54
C GLU A 324 -10.68 16.90 18.80
N ASN A 325 -10.68 18.02 18.06
CA ASN A 325 -11.74 18.99 18.15
C ASN A 325 -13.06 18.38 17.69
N LYS A 326 -14.05 18.37 18.59
CA LYS A 326 -15.35 17.75 18.34
C LYS A 326 -16.08 18.35 17.15
N GLU A 327 -16.05 19.66 16.99
CA GLU A 327 -16.74 20.38 15.90
C GLU A 327 -16.12 20.01 14.55
N TYR A 328 -14.78 19.97 14.44
CA TYR A 328 -14.09 19.52 13.25
C TYR A 328 -14.36 18.03 12.98
N SER A 329 -14.24 17.19 14.01
CA SER A 329 -14.50 15.76 13.87
C SER A 329 -15.95 15.48 13.45
N ASP A 330 -16.92 16.23 13.95
CA ASP A 330 -18.32 16.16 13.51
C ASP A 330 -18.51 16.68 12.09
N PHE A 331 -17.82 17.76 11.72
CA PHE A 331 -17.84 18.28 10.34
C PHE A 331 -17.38 17.24 9.31
N ILE A 332 -16.36 16.46 9.62
CA ILE A 332 -15.89 15.39 8.72
C ILE A 332 -16.78 14.16 8.82
N ASN A 333 -17.16 13.70 10.04
CA ASN A 333 -17.64 12.36 10.30
C ASN A 333 -19.14 12.27 10.65
N ASN A 334 -19.89 13.37 10.67
CA ASN A 334 -21.32 13.30 10.96
C ASN A 334 -22.03 12.46 9.90
N LYS A 335 -22.81 11.47 10.34
CA LYS A 335 -23.48 10.47 9.48
C LYS A 335 -24.50 11.07 8.49
N ASP A 336 -25.02 12.27 8.77
CA ASP A 336 -26.02 12.92 7.93
C ASP A 336 -25.42 14.07 7.08
N THR A 337 -24.54 14.87 7.66
CA THR A 337 -24.07 16.14 7.12
C THR A 337 -22.56 16.21 6.94
N GLY A 338 -21.81 15.20 7.40
CA GLY A 338 -20.36 15.20 7.33
C GLY A 338 -19.81 15.02 5.92
N VAL A 339 -18.58 15.47 5.72
CA VAL A 339 -17.86 15.40 4.44
C VAL A 339 -17.80 13.97 3.90
N VAL A 340 -17.53 12.98 4.77
CA VAL A 340 -17.44 11.57 4.38
C VAL A 340 -18.71 11.11 3.66
N ASN A 341 -19.87 11.34 4.25
CA ASN A 341 -21.14 10.90 3.68
C ASN A 341 -21.68 11.81 2.58
N PHE A 342 -21.29 13.07 2.56
CA PHE A 342 -21.62 13.96 1.44
C PHE A 342 -21.14 13.40 0.10
N TRP A 343 -19.86 13.02 0.02
CA TRP A 343 -19.28 12.46 -1.20
C TRP A 343 -19.79 11.05 -1.53
N GLN A 344 -20.07 10.24 -0.51
CA GLN A 344 -20.71 8.93 -0.73
C GLN A 344 -22.12 9.06 -1.34
N LYS A 345 -22.89 10.07 -0.94
CA LYS A 345 -24.19 10.39 -1.57
C LYS A 345 -24.05 10.76 -3.05
N LEU A 346 -22.92 11.35 -3.46
CA LEU A 346 -22.62 11.62 -4.86
C LEU A 346 -22.12 10.39 -5.63
N GLY A 347 -21.89 9.24 -4.95
CA GLY A 347 -21.69 7.94 -5.61
C GLY A 347 -20.29 7.36 -5.52
N ILE A 348 -19.42 7.88 -4.69
CA ILE A 348 -18.12 7.23 -4.46
C ILE A 348 -18.27 5.92 -3.68
N ALA A 349 -17.33 5.01 -3.86
CA ALA A 349 -17.31 3.70 -3.22
C ALA A 349 -16.28 3.58 -2.10
N GLY A 350 -15.56 4.64 -1.78
CA GLY A 350 -14.59 4.62 -0.70
C GLY A 350 -13.63 5.80 -0.68
N TRP A 351 -12.72 5.73 0.26
CA TRP A 351 -11.73 6.75 0.57
C TRP A 351 -10.30 6.20 0.61
N ARG A 352 -9.36 6.95 0.07
CA ARG A 352 -7.96 6.85 0.45
C ARG A 352 -7.69 7.99 1.42
N LEU A 353 -7.18 7.70 2.59
CA LEU A 353 -6.90 8.67 3.64
C LEU A 353 -5.44 9.13 3.54
N ASP A 354 -5.28 10.42 3.25
CA ASP A 354 -3.99 11.11 3.19
C ASP A 354 -3.33 11.11 4.57
N VAL A 355 -2.03 10.79 4.62
CA VAL A 355 -1.21 10.72 5.84
C VAL A 355 -1.94 10.08 7.03
N ALA A 356 -2.42 8.85 6.86
CA ALA A 356 -3.22 8.14 7.87
C ALA A 356 -2.53 8.07 9.25
N ASP A 357 -1.21 8.11 9.28
CA ASP A 357 -0.40 8.14 10.50
C ASP A 357 -0.62 9.37 11.39
N GLU A 358 -1.16 10.45 10.82
CA GLU A 358 -1.43 11.72 11.56
C GLU A 358 -2.81 11.75 12.21
N PHE A 359 -3.68 10.76 11.95
CA PHE A 359 -4.98 10.71 12.60
C PHE A 359 -4.90 10.00 13.95
N PRO A 360 -5.51 10.57 15.02
CA PRO A 360 -5.79 9.83 16.23
C PRO A 360 -6.67 8.60 15.93
N ASP A 361 -6.53 7.54 16.73
CA ASP A 361 -7.30 6.31 16.54
C ASP A 361 -8.82 6.57 16.55
N GLU A 362 -9.31 7.39 17.50
CA GLU A 362 -10.72 7.76 17.60
C GLU A 362 -11.27 8.48 16.35
N PHE A 363 -10.42 9.25 15.66
CA PHE A 363 -10.82 9.92 14.43
C PHE A 363 -10.95 8.91 13.27
N LEU A 364 -10.04 7.94 13.18
CA LEU A 364 -10.12 6.85 12.20
C LEU A 364 -11.34 5.96 12.45
N ASP A 365 -11.62 5.62 13.72
CA ASP A 365 -12.81 4.87 14.10
C ASP A 365 -14.09 5.56 13.60
N ARG A 366 -14.18 6.87 13.82
CA ARG A 366 -15.32 7.69 13.37
C ARG A 366 -15.44 7.78 11.86
N ILE A 367 -14.32 7.87 11.13
CA ILE A 367 -14.33 7.79 9.65
C ILE A 367 -14.95 6.46 9.22
N ARG A 368 -14.48 5.33 9.81
CA ARG A 368 -15.02 4.01 9.48
C ARG A 368 -16.50 3.90 9.82
N GLU A 369 -16.90 4.29 11.02
CA GLU A 369 -18.30 4.29 11.42
C GLU A 369 -19.19 5.08 10.47
N SER A 370 -18.76 6.28 10.09
CA SER A 370 -19.49 7.14 9.15
C SER A 370 -19.59 6.52 7.77
N ALA A 371 -18.48 6.07 7.21
CA ALA A 371 -18.42 5.49 5.87
C ALA A 371 -19.26 4.18 5.79
N LYS A 372 -19.09 3.28 6.77
CA LYS A 372 -19.81 1.99 6.79
C LYS A 372 -21.29 2.15 7.16
N TYR A 373 -21.69 3.22 7.84
CA TYR A 373 -23.08 3.55 8.08
C TYR A 373 -23.86 3.82 6.79
N TYR A 374 -23.23 4.54 5.86
CA TYR A 374 -23.83 4.84 4.57
C TYR A 374 -23.79 3.63 3.62
N ASP A 375 -22.63 3.02 3.49
CA ASP A 375 -22.43 1.81 2.68
C ASP A 375 -21.45 0.88 3.40
N LYS A 376 -21.93 -0.27 3.87
CA LYS A 376 -21.10 -1.28 4.55
C LYS A 376 -19.91 -1.76 3.69
N ASP A 377 -20.06 -1.68 2.36
CA ASP A 377 -19.05 -2.07 1.37
C ASP A 377 -18.18 -0.87 0.92
N SER A 378 -18.25 0.28 1.59
CA SER A 378 -17.34 1.41 1.38
C SER A 378 -15.91 1.03 1.73
N LEU A 379 -14.96 1.27 0.84
CA LEU A 379 -13.55 0.95 1.01
C LEU A 379 -12.83 2.08 1.77
N ILE A 380 -11.93 1.72 2.70
CA ILE A 380 -11.08 2.68 3.41
C ILE A 380 -9.62 2.25 3.28
N ILE A 381 -8.85 3.00 2.51
CA ILE A 381 -7.41 2.78 2.27
C ILE A 381 -6.64 3.83 3.06
N GLY A 382 -5.67 3.44 3.89
CA GLY A 382 -4.75 4.37 4.54
C GLY A 382 -3.45 4.56 3.76
N GLU A 383 -2.91 5.76 3.76
CA GLU A 383 -1.51 5.96 3.39
C GLU A 383 -0.63 5.61 4.59
N VAL A 384 0.01 4.46 4.52
CA VAL A 384 0.98 3.96 5.51
C VAL A 384 2.17 3.38 4.76
N TRP A 385 3.39 3.85 5.10
CA TRP A 385 4.59 3.53 4.33
C TRP A 385 5.34 2.30 4.80
N GLU A 386 5.02 1.78 6.00
CA GLU A 386 5.66 0.63 6.62
C GLU A 386 4.63 -0.49 6.89
N ASP A 387 5.01 -1.50 7.68
CA ASP A 387 4.09 -2.54 8.16
C ASP A 387 2.99 -1.90 9.02
N ALA A 388 1.76 -1.91 8.52
CA ALA A 388 0.61 -1.27 9.16
C ALA A 388 0.16 -1.97 10.45
N THR A 389 0.58 -3.22 10.70
CA THR A 389 0.17 -3.97 11.89
C THR A 389 0.99 -3.63 13.13
N ASN A 390 2.20 -3.09 12.93
CA ASN A 390 3.09 -2.75 14.05
C ASN A 390 3.64 -1.33 13.99
N LYS A 391 2.98 -0.46 13.23
CA LYS A 391 3.36 0.94 13.09
C LYS A 391 3.30 1.69 14.42
N ILE A 392 4.34 2.46 14.71
CA ILE A 392 4.33 3.50 15.74
C ILE A 392 4.38 4.85 15.04
N SER A 393 3.40 5.69 15.30
CA SER A 393 3.41 7.09 14.87
C SER A 393 2.98 7.99 16.03
N TYR A 394 3.65 9.14 16.17
CA TYR A 394 3.42 10.09 17.28
C TYR A 394 3.43 9.41 18.66
N ASN A 395 4.38 8.50 18.88
CA ASN A 395 4.55 7.69 20.11
C ASN A 395 3.36 6.77 20.46
N THR A 396 2.47 6.52 19.48
CA THR A 396 1.32 5.63 19.69
C THR A 396 1.46 4.41 18.77
N ARG A 397 1.32 3.20 19.33
CA ARG A 397 1.19 1.95 18.59
C ARG A 397 -0.17 1.95 17.89
N ARG A 398 -0.18 1.83 16.56
CA ARG A 398 -1.40 1.88 15.76
C ARG A 398 -2.10 0.53 15.69
N ARG A 399 -3.43 0.57 15.50
CA ARG A 399 -4.31 -0.61 15.46
C ARG A 399 -5.10 -0.72 14.14
N TYR A 400 -4.51 -0.26 13.04
CA TYR A 400 -5.15 -0.09 11.74
C TYR A 400 -5.93 -1.31 11.25
N PHE A 401 -5.43 -2.53 11.49
CA PHE A 401 -6.00 -3.77 10.97
C PHE A 401 -6.60 -4.70 12.04
N LEU A 402 -6.89 -4.18 13.23
CA LEU A 402 -7.53 -5.01 14.25
C LEU A 402 -9.04 -5.19 14.04
N GLY A 403 -9.68 -4.38 13.16
CA GLY A 403 -11.08 -4.53 12.75
C GLY A 403 -11.86 -3.22 12.65
N ASP A 404 -11.41 -2.15 13.31
CA ASP A 404 -12.20 -0.94 13.55
C ASP A 404 -11.76 0.28 12.72
N GLN A 405 -10.71 0.20 11.89
CA GLN A 405 -10.15 1.36 11.21
C GLN A 405 -10.06 1.17 9.69
N LEU A 406 -8.97 0.61 9.17
CA LEU A 406 -8.70 0.53 7.75
C LEU A 406 -9.10 -0.84 7.16
N ASP A 407 -9.55 -0.84 5.90
CA ASP A 407 -9.72 -2.06 5.11
C ASP A 407 -8.44 -2.43 4.37
N SER A 408 -7.64 -1.42 4.00
CA SER A 408 -6.48 -1.53 3.13
C SER A 408 -5.46 -0.46 3.45
N VAL A 409 -4.25 -0.63 2.97
CA VAL A 409 -3.19 0.40 2.93
C VAL A 409 -2.50 0.41 1.57
N MET A 410 -1.86 1.54 1.24
CA MET A 410 -0.91 1.63 0.13
C MET A 410 0.34 0.81 0.49
N ASN A 411 0.57 -0.30 -0.21
CA ASN A 411 1.58 -1.30 0.16
C ASN A 411 2.99 -0.92 -0.33
N TYR A 412 3.56 0.14 0.24
CA TYR A 412 4.92 0.58 -0.05
C TYR A 412 5.99 -0.47 0.30
N PRO A 413 5.87 -1.28 1.37
CA PRO A 413 6.84 -2.33 1.64
C PRO A 413 7.00 -3.30 0.46
N TRP A 414 5.90 -3.79 -0.12
CA TRP A 414 6.00 -4.69 -1.28
C TRP A 414 6.43 -3.99 -2.56
N LYS A 415 6.05 -2.72 -2.76
CA LYS A 415 6.60 -1.91 -3.85
C LYS A 415 8.14 -1.95 -3.83
N ASN A 416 8.72 -1.67 -2.67
CA ASN A 416 10.18 -1.64 -2.51
C ASN A 416 10.79 -3.05 -2.69
N ALA A 417 10.16 -4.09 -2.11
CA ALA A 417 10.61 -5.47 -2.27
C ALA A 417 10.61 -5.92 -3.75
N ILE A 418 9.56 -5.59 -4.50
CA ILE A 418 9.44 -5.92 -5.93
C ILE A 418 10.53 -5.22 -6.74
N ILE A 419 10.66 -3.89 -6.58
CA ILE A 419 11.67 -3.10 -7.31
C ILE A 419 13.08 -3.60 -7.01
N ASN A 420 13.40 -3.84 -5.74
CA ASN A 420 14.71 -4.35 -5.33
C ASN A 420 14.97 -5.75 -5.91
N PHE A 421 13.96 -6.63 -5.90
CA PHE A 421 14.12 -7.98 -6.45
C PHE A 421 14.42 -7.96 -7.94
N VAL A 422 13.65 -7.22 -8.74
CA VAL A 422 13.89 -7.20 -10.19
C VAL A 422 15.20 -6.53 -10.57
N LYS A 423 15.68 -5.55 -9.77
CA LYS A 423 16.99 -4.88 -9.98
C LYS A 423 18.18 -5.72 -9.51
N TYR A 424 18.13 -6.15 -8.25
CA TYR A 424 19.30 -6.73 -7.57
C TYR A 424 19.25 -8.25 -7.51
N LYS A 425 18.12 -8.85 -7.93
CA LYS A 425 17.93 -10.31 -8.12
C LYS A 425 18.13 -11.14 -6.84
N ASN A 426 17.87 -10.56 -5.66
CA ASN A 426 17.96 -11.25 -4.38
C ASN A 426 16.60 -11.85 -4.00
N ALA A 427 16.42 -13.15 -4.28
CA ALA A 427 15.18 -13.87 -4.02
C ALA A 427 14.92 -14.09 -2.52
N ASP A 428 15.96 -14.24 -1.71
CA ASP A 428 15.82 -14.46 -0.26
C ASP A 428 15.29 -13.22 0.46
N ASP A 429 15.80 -12.03 0.12
CA ASP A 429 15.31 -10.78 0.69
C ASP A 429 13.88 -10.49 0.22
N PHE A 430 13.59 -10.71 -1.07
CA PHE A 430 12.23 -10.59 -1.60
C PHE A 430 11.25 -11.50 -0.86
N THR A 431 11.58 -12.80 -0.77
CA THR A 431 10.73 -13.79 -0.09
C THR A 431 10.48 -13.40 1.37
N LEU A 432 11.51 -12.92 2.07
CA LEU A 432 11.41 -12.47 3.44
C LEU A 432 10.44 -11.29 3.59
N GLU A 433 10.58 -10.25 2.76
CA GLU A 433 9.72 -9.05 2.84
C GLU A 433 8.26 -9.36 2.49
N ILE A 434 8.02 -10.26 1.53
CA ILE A 434 6.66 -10.72 1.24
C ILE A 434 6.08 -11.51 2.42
N LEU A 435 6.82 -12.48 2.95
CA LEU A 435 6.34 -13.35 4.02
C LEU A 435 6.11 -12.64 5.35
N LYS A 436 6.83 -11.55 5.65
CA LYS A 436 6.57 -10.72 6.83
C LYS A 436 5.14 -10.21 6.87
N LEU A 437 4.67 -9.59 5.78
CA LEU A 437 3.31 -9.06 5.72
C LEU A 437 2.26 -10.17 5.61
N VAL A 438 2.56 -11.27 4.91
CA VAL A 438 1.67 -12.45 4.85
C VAL A 438 1.45 -13.04 6.25
N GLU A 439 2.46 -13.03 7.11
CA GLU A 439 2.35 -13.50 8.49
C GLU A 439 1.65 -12.50 9.41
N ASN A 440 1.88 -11.18 9.20
CA ASN A 440 1.44 -10.16 10.13
C ASN A 440 0.03 -9.64 9.83
N TYR A 441 -0.40 -9.61 8.56
CA TYR A 441 -1.66 -8.99 8.16
C TYR A 441 -2.86 -9.93 8.34
N PRO A 442 -3.98 -9.45 8.91
CA PRO A 442 -5.26 -10.15 8.84
C PRO A 442 -5.63 -10.49 7.41
N ARG A 443 -6.14 -11.69 7.19
CA ARG A 443 -6.50 -12.17 5.85
C ARG A 443 -7.41 -11.22 5.08
N PRO A 444 -8.48 -10.63 5.67
CA PRO A 444 -9.31 -9.66 4.97
C PRO A 444 -8.52 -8.46 4.44
N ALA A 445 -7.58 -7.92 5.24
CA ALA A 445 -6.74 -6.80 4.84
C ALA A 445 -5.70 -7.22 3.79
N LEU A 446 -5.04 -8.38 3.97
CA LEU A 446 -4.04 -8.89 3.03
C LEU A 446 -4.59 -9.06 1.62
N ASP A 447 -5.85 -9.53 1.48
CA ASP A 447 -6.52 -9.67 0.19
C ASP A 447 -6.98 -8.32 -0.41
N ALA A 448 -6.94 -7.26 0.38
CA ALA A 448 -7.37 -5.92 0.00
C ALA A 448 -6.22 -4.88 -0.05
N VAL A 449 -4.97 -5.22 0.27
CA VAL A 449 -3.86 -4.23 0.20
C VAL A 449 -3.72 -3.67 -1.21
N MET A 450 -3.50 -2.36 -1.32
CA MET A 450 -3.27 -1.67 -2.58
C MET A 450 -1.81 -1.83 -3.00
N ASN A 451 -1.53 -2.76 -3.91
CA ASN A 451 -0.19 -2.98 -4.45
C ASN A 451 0.12 -1.98 -5.55
N LEU A 452 1.12 -1.15 -5.35
CA LEU A 452 1.56 -0.11 -6.29
C LEU A 452 3.03 -0.35 -6.70
N LEU A 453 3.43 0.16 -7.85
CA LEU A 453 4.84 0.28 -8.27
C LEU A 453 5.26 1.74 -8.38
N GLY A 454 4.33 2.64 -8.67
CA GLY A 454 4.49 4.07 -8.70
C GLY A 454 3.32 4.79 -8.05
N SER A 455 3.51 6.05 -7.66
CA SER A 455 2.48 6.95 -7.16
C SER A 455 2.85 8.41 -7.46
N HIS A 456 1.96 9.32 -7.11
CA HIS A 456 2.22 10.76 -7.22
C HIS A 456 3.26 11.27 -6.21
N ASP A 457 3.69 10.46 -5.22
CA ASP A 457 4.65 10.81 -4.16
C ASP A 457 6.05 10.24 -4.38
N THR A 458 6.20 9.34 -5.35
CA THR A 458 7.48 8.70 -5.68
C THR A 458 7.92 8.99 -7.10
N GLU A 459 9.17 8.72 -7.42
CA GLU A 459 9.60 8.63 -8.82
C GLU A 459 8.72 7.62 -9.57
N ARG A 460 8.51 7.83 -10.87
CA ARG A 460 7.83 6.83 -11.70
C ARG A 460 8.63 5.53 -11.73
N VAL A 461 7.93 4.43 -11.84
CA VAL A 461 8.54 3.09 -11.75
C VAL A 461 9.65 2.88 -12.77
N LEU A 462 9.51 3.35 -14.02
CA LEU A 462 10.60 3.26 -15.02
C LEU A 462 11.85 4.01 -14.59
N THR A 463 11.71 5.17 -13.95
CA THR A 463 12.86 5.92 -13.39
C THR A 463 13.52 5.13 -12.26
N MET A 464 12.74 4.56 -11.36
CA MET A 464 13.25 3.72 -10.28
C MET A 464 14.01 2.48 -10.80
N LEU A 465 13.57 1.91 -11.90
CA LEU A 465 14.19 0.73 -12.51
C LEU A 465 15.43 1.09 -13.35
N ALA A 466 15.48 2.27 -13.95
CA ALA A 466 16.58 2.72 -14.80
C ALA A 466 17.81 3.21 -14.02
N PHE A 467 17.63 3.68 -12.78
CA PHE A 467 18.71 4.29 -11.97
C PHE A 467 18.87 3.55 -10.66
N ASP A 468 20.10 3.33 -10.21
CA ASP A 468 20.35 2.84 -8.85
C ASP A 468 19.93 3.88 -7.83
N ASN A 469 20.27 5.13 -8.06
CA ASN A 469 19.80 6.27 -7.28
C ASN A 469 19.38 7.41 -8.23
N PRO A 470 18.07 7.65 -8.43
CA PRO A 470 17.60 8.76 -9.27
C PRO A 470 18.07 10.14 -8.80
N GLU A 471 18.46 10.27 -7.52
CA GLU A 471 18.94 11.53 -6.96
C GLU A 471 20.33 11.93 -7.46
N ASP A 472 21.10 11.01 -8.07
CA ASP A 472 22.40 11.28 -8.66
C ASP A 472 22.30 12.17 -9.92
N ILE A 473 21.10 12.24 -10.53
CA ILE A 473 20.84 13.18 -11.62
C ILE A 473 20.68 14.59 -11.03
N PRO A 474 21.52 15.55 -11.48
CA PRO A 474 21.45 16.93 -11.01
C PRO A 474 20.05 17.51 -11.13
N VAL A 475 19.59 18.20 -10.09
CA VAL A 475 18.20 18.68 -9.98
C VAL A 475 17.81 19.56 -11.19
N HIS A 476 18.74 20.38 -11.71
CA HIS A 476 18.50 21.25 -12.87
C HIS A 476 18.40 20.51 -14.22
N GLU A 477 18.84 19.26 -14.29
CA GLU A 477 18.74 18.41 -15.49
C GLU A 477 17.42 17.62 -15.53
N ARG A 478 16.82 17.35 -14.35
CA ARG A 478 15.61 16.50 -14.22
C ARG A 478 14.42 16.93 -15.07
N PRO A 479 14.14 18.26 -15.25
CA PRO A 479 12.99 18.70 -16.06
C PRO A 479 13.02 18.25 -17.51
N THR A 480 14.23 18.14 -18.09
CA THR A 480 14.44 17.86 -19.53
C THR A 480 15.18 16.55 -19.77
N TYR A 481 15.41 15.77 -18.71
CA TYR A 481 16.14 14.52 -18.80
C TYR A 481 15.44 13.52 -19.74
N LYS A 482 16.24 12.90 -20.61
CA LYS A 482 15.77 11.83 -21.50
C LYS A 482 16.64 10.60 -21.28
N MET A 483 15.99 9.48 -20.99
CA MET A 483 16.66 8.19 -20.94
C MET A 483 17.27 7.84 -22.30
N SER A 484 18.44 7.19 -22.32
CA SER A 484 18.93 6.56 -23.52
C SER A 484 17.98 5.44 -23.95
N LYS A 485 18.08 5.02 -25.21
CA LYS A 485 17.25 3.89 -25.69
C LYS A 485 17.54 2.60 -24.93
N GLU A 486 18.80 2.39 -24.60
CA GLU A 486 19.28 1.22 -23.85
C GLU A 486 18.72 1.24 -22.43
N GLN A 487 18.87 2.36 -21.70
CA GLN A 487 18.30 2.52 -20.35
C GLN A 487 16.79 2.27 -20.34
N TYR A 488 16.08 2.87 -21.30
CA TYR A 488 14.64 2.70 -21.41
C TYR A 488 14.24 1.24 -21.66
N TYR A 489 14.94 0.58 -22.59
CA TYR A 489 14.66 -0.81 -22.95
C TYR A 489 14.91 -1.77 -21.78
N GLU A 490 16.01 -1.59 -21.04
CA GLU A 490 16.33 -2.38 -19.86
C GLU A 490 15.30 -2.15 -18.75
N ALA A 491 14.97 -0.90 -18.43
CA ALA A 491 13.96 -0.56 -17.43
C ALA A 491 12.57 -1.11 -17.80
N LYS A 492 12.18 -1.02 -19.10
CA LYS A 492 10.94 -1.60 -19.60
C LYS A 492 10.86 -3.12 -19.40
N ASN A 493 11.94 -3.82 -19.67
CA ASN A 493 12.00 -5.25 -19.44
C ASN A 493 11.85 -5.59 -17.96
N LEU A 494 12.53 -4.87 -17.07
CA LEU A 494 12.36 -5.04 -15.62
C LEU A 494 10.92 -4.70 -15.16
N LEU A 495 10.29 -3.69 -15.78
CA LEU A 495 8.90 -3.33 -15.48
C LEU A 495 7.91 -4.45 -15.80
N LYS A 496 8.13 -5.20 -16.88
CA LYS A 496 7.31 -6.38 -17.21
C LYS A 496 7.41 -7.46 -16.13
N PHE A 497 8.57 -7.69 -15.54
CA PHE A 497 8.72 -8.57 -14.37
C PHE A 497 8.04 -8.00 -13.14
N ALA A 498 8.27 -6.73 -12.83
CA ALA A 498 7.71 -6.08 -11.66
C ALA A 498 6.18 -6.05 -11.69
N SER A 499 5.59 -5.71 -12.83
CA SER A 499 4.12 -5.70 -13.01
C SER A 499 3.52 -7.11 -12.93
N PHE A 500 4.18 -8.14 -13.47
CA PHE A 500 3.75 -9.51 -13.29
C PHE A 500 3.69 -9.90 -11.79
N ILE A 501 4.72 -9.55 -11.01
CA ILE A 501 4.73 -9.80 -9.57
C ILE A 501 3.61 -9.01 -8.88
N GLN A 502 3.49 -7.71 -9.18
CA GLN A 502 2.43 -6.84 -8.63
C GLN A 502 1.03 -7.43 -8.84
N PHE A 503 0.76 -7.97 -10.03
CA PHE A 503 -0.54 -8.51 -10.42
C PHE A 503 -0.81 -9.92 -9.90
N THR A 504 0.17 -10.62 -9.39
CA THR A 504 0.03 -12.01 -8.93
C THR A 504 0.18 -12.19 -7.43
N LEU A 505 0.75 -11.24 -6.69
CA LEU A 505 0.74 -11.22 -5.22
C LEU A 505 -0.69 -11.05 -4.65
N PRO A 506 -0.92 -11.37 -3.35
CA PRO A 506 -2.15 -11.00 -2.64
C PRO A 506 -2.43 -9.50 -2.72
N GLY A 507 -3.71 -9.10 -2.66
CA GLY A 507 -4.13 -7.71 -2.75
C GLY A 507 -4.54 -7.27 -4.16
N VAL A 508 -4.64 -5.97 -4.35
CA VAL A 508 -5.18 -5.32 -5.55
C VAL A 508 -4.07 -4.50 -6.22
N PRO A 509 -3.65 -4.86 -7.45
CA PRO A 509 -2.69 -4.05 -8.19
C PRO A 509 -3.30 -2.70 -8.56
N CYS A 510 -2.53 -1.64 -8.30
CA CYS A 510 -2.86 -0.27 -8.69
C CYS A 510 -1.87 0.23 -9.72
N ILE A 511 -2.36 0.63 -10.88
CA ILE A 511 -1.57 1.26 -11.94
C ILE A 511 -1.60 2.77 -11.72
N TYR A 512 -0.45 3.40 -11.56
CA TYR A 512 -0.36 4.86 -11.58
C TYR A 512 -0.38 5.35 -13.02
N TYR A 513 -1.26 6.30 -13.35
CA TYR A 513 -1.52 6.74 -14.72
C TYR A 513 -0.22 6.97 -15.51
N GLY A 514 -0.12 6.37 -16.68
CA GLY A 514 1.02 6.53 -17.58
C GLY A 514 2.17 5.54 -17.36
N ASP A 515 2.22 4.81 -16.26
CA ASP A 515 3.25 3.76 -16.08
C ASP A 515 3.06 2.65 -17.10
N GLU A 516 1.82 2.32 -17.45
CA GLU A 516 1.44 1.30 -18.43
C GLU A 516 1.74 1.68 -19.90
N ILE A 517 2.02 2.95 -20.16
CA ILE A 517 2.41 3.45 -21.49
C ILE A 517 3.89 3.89 -21.57
N GLY A 518 4.65 3.62 -20.52
CA GLY A 518 6.08 3.88 -20.47
C GLY A 518 6.48 5.32 -20.13
N MET A 519 5.63 6.07 -19.42
CA MET A 519 6.02 7.36 -18.88
C MET A 519 7.07 7.19 -17.79
N TYR A 520 8.07 8.06 -17.78
CA TYR A 520 9.08 8.15 -16.72
C TYR A 520 9.18 9.60 -16.22
N GLY A 521 9.75 9.78 -15.03
CA GLY A 521 9.90 11.08 -14.38
C GLY A 521 10.44 10.93 -12.97
N PHE A 522 11.22 11.92 -12.56
CA PHE A 522 11.74 12.05 -11.20
C PHE A 522 10.62 12.45 -10.23
N ARG A 523 10.93 12.64 -8.95
CA ARG A 523 9.97 13.11 -7.94
C ARG A 523 9.23 14.37 -8.37
N ASP A 524 8.20 14.69 -7.60
CA ASP A 524 7.39 15.90 -7.74
C ASP A 524 8.26 17.12 -8.13
N PRO A 525 7.85 17.82 -9.19
CA PRO A 525 6.63 17.70 -9.99
C PRO A 525 6.77 16.80 -11.24
N TYR A 526 7.92 16.17 -11.49
CA TYR A 526 8.23 15.49 -12.76
C TYR A 526 7.64 14.08 -12.87
N ASN A 527 7.20 13.47 -11.77
CA ASN A 527 6.37 12.26 -11.78
C ASN A 527 4.91 12.56 -12.16
N ARG A 528 4.51 13.85 -12.23
CA ARG A 528 3.16 14.35 -12.50
C ARG A 528 3.06 15.06 -13.85
N LEU A 529 3.74 14.55 -14.87
CA LEU A 529 3.63 15.02 -16.26
C LEU A 529 2.23 14.74 -16.82
N GLY A 530 1.80 15.53 -17.81
CA GLY A 530 0.58 15.24 -18.58
C GLY A 530 0.63 13.84 -19.22
N PHE A 531 -0.51 13.11 -19.16
CA PHE A 531 -0.62 11.79 -19.76
C PHE A 531 -0.31 11.86 -21.27
N SER A 532 0.59 10.99 -21.73
CA SER A 532 1.08 11.02 -23.10
C SER A 532 0.14 10.31 -24.07
N HIS A 533 -0.96 10.98 -24.48
CA HIS A 533 -1.98 10.39 -25.34
C HIS A 533 -1.46 9.94 -26.71
N ASN A 534 -0.48 10.67 -27.26
CA ASN A 534 0.02 10.49 -28.64
C ASN A 534 1.35 9.73 -28.75
N ASN A 535 1.99 9.43 -27.62
CA ASN A 535 3.31 8.80 -27.60
C ASN A 535 3.34 7.68 -26.56
N LYS A 536 2.60 6.60 -26.84
CA LYS A 536 2.48 5.42 -25.98
C LYS A 536 3.49 4.36 -26.40
N ASP A 537 4.12 3.69 -25.44
CA ASP A 537 4.81 2.43 -25.71
C ASP A 537 3.78 1.32 -25.88
N GLU A 538 3.43 0.99 -27.12
CA GLU A 538 2.39 0.01 -27.43
C GLU A 538 2.75 -1.41 -26.97
N ASP A 539 4.03 -1.78 -26.92
CA ASP A 539 4.46 -3.08 -26.43
C ASP A 539 4.22 -3.20 -24.92
N LEU A 540 4.48 -2.12 -24.17
CA LEU A 540 4.22 -2.10 -22.73
C LEU A 540 2.72 -2.02 -22.43
N LEU A 541 1.97 -1.20 -23.18
CA LEU A 541 0.51 -1.12 -23.05
C LEU A 541 -0.16 -2.48 -23.30
N ASN A 542 0.25 -3.17 -24.38
CA ASN A 542 -0.26 -4.51 -24.68
C ASN A 542 0.09 -5.51 -23.58
N HIS A 543 1.29 -5.44 -22.99
CA HIS A 543 1.65 -6.25 -21.84
C HIS A 543 0.68 -6.04 -20.65
N TYR A 544 0.35 -4.78 -20.31
CA TYR A 544 -0.60 -4.48 -19.23
C TYR A 544 -2.03 -4.92 -19.57
N ILE A 545 -2.48 -4.79 -20.81
CA ILE A 545 -3.79 -5.27 -21.25
C ILE A 545 -3.89 -6.79 -21.09
N GLU A 546 -2.89 -7.54 -21.57
CA GLU A 546 -2.87 -9.00 -21.45
C GLU A 546 -2.74 -9.46 -19.99
N LEU A 547 -1.92 -8.79 -19.18
CA LEU A 547 -1.74 -9.07 -17.78
C LEU A 547 -3.03 -8.79 -16.97
N SER A 548 -3.72 -7.71 -17.29
CA SER A 548 -5.01 -7.36 -16.70
C SER A 548 -6.10 -8.37 -17.07
N LYS A 549 -6.12 -8.80 -18.31
CA LYS A 549 -7.03 -9.86 -18.78
C LYS A 549 -6.75 -11.18 -18.06
N PHE A 550 -5.49 -11.59 -17.99
CA PHE A 550 -5.06 -12.79 -17.27
C PHE A 550 -5.53 -12.77 -15.80
N ARG A 551 -5.33 -11.64 -15.10
CA ARG A 551 -5.78 -11.51 -13.72
C ARG A 551 -7.30 -11.59 -13.60
N ASN A 552 -8.04 -10.90 -14.46
CA ASN A 552 -9.51 -10.88 -14.42
C ASN A 552 -10.12 -12.26 -14.70
N GLU A 553 -9.59 -12.99 -15.67
CA GLU A 553 -10.04 -14.36 -16.01
C GLU A 553 -9.77 -15.37 -14.89
N ASN A 554 -8.78 -15.11 -14.03
CA ASN A 554 -8.40 -15.96 -12.91
C ASN A 554 -8.62 -15.30 -11.54
N LYS A 555 -9.52 -14.33 -11.44
CA LYS A 555 -9.77 -13.50 -10.25
C LYS A 555 -9.92 -14.34 -8.97
N ASN A 556 -10.67 -15.44 -9.04
CA ASN A 556 -10.92 -16.31 -7.89
C ASN A 556 -9.66 -17.01 -7.38
N ASP A 557 -8.69 -17.29 -8.24
CA ASP A 557 -7.41 -17.88 -7.82
C ASP A 557 -6.55 -16.85 -7.07
N PHE A 558 -6.72 -15.54 -7.34
CA PHE A 558 -5.95 -14.45 -6.73
C PHE A 558 -6.51 -13.90 -5.40
N ILE A 559 -7.67 -14.36 -4.95
CA ILE A 559 -8.25 -14.06 -3.63
C ILE A 559 -8.12 -15.22 -2.64
N THR A 560 -7.21 -16.14 -2.89
CA THR A 560 -6.99 -17.36 -2.12
C THR A 560 -5.61 -17.38 -1.44
N ASN A 561 -5.28 -18.52 -0.80
CA ASN A 561 -4.03 -18.71 -0.12
C ASN A 561 -2.81 -18.42 -1.00
N PHE A 562 -1.76 -17.94 -0.37
CA PHE A 562 -0.47 -17.65 -0.93
C PHE A 562 0.59 -18.52 -0.27
N GLU A 563 1.47 -19.14 -1.06
CA GLU A 563 2.55 -19.98 -0.55
C GLU A 563 3.76 -19.93 -1.47
N PHE A 564 4.94 -19.60 -0.94
CA PHE A 564 6.19 -19.82 -1.67
C PHE A 564 6.50 -21.32 -1.76
N ILE A 565 6.73 -21.78 -2.98
CA ILE A 565 7.06 -23.16 -3.30
C ILE A 565 8.57 -23.32 -3.52
N TYR A 566 9.20 -22.32 -4.11
CA TYR A 566 10.61 -22.37 -4.45
C TYR A 566 11.25 -21.00 -4.28
N THR A 567 12.44 -20.97 -3.68
CA THR A 567 13.29 -19.76 -3.57
C THR A 567 14.73 -20.20 -3.74
N ASN A 568 15.42 -19.63 -4.70
CA ASN A 568 16.84 -19.88 -4.95
C ASN A 568 17.48 -18.67 -5.62
N GLU A 569 18.44 -18.04 -4.93
CA GLU A 569 19.24 -16.89 -5.35
C GLU A 569 18.49 -15.82 -6.19
N LYS A 570 18.11 -16.15 -7.44
CA LYS A 570 17.51 -15.22 -8.42
C LYS A 570 16.15 -15.71 -8.96
N CYS A 571 15.65 -16.84 -8.45
CA CYS A 571 14.41 -17.44 -8.91
C CYS A 571 13.46 -17.67 -7.74
N VAL A 572 12.19 -17.30 -7.93
CA VAL A 572 11.12 -17.59 -6.97
C VAL A 572 9.93 -18.22 -7.68
N ALA A 573 9.25 -19.14 -6.98
CA ALA A 573 7.94 -19.62 -7.39
C ALA A 573 6.98 -19.62 -6.21
N TYR A 574 5.75 -19.14 -6.43
CA TYR A 574 4.70 -19.13 -5.44
C TYR A 574 3.36 -19.54 -6.02
N LYS A 575 2.56 -20.14 -5.17
CA LYS A 575 1.25 -20.69 -5.53
C LYS A 575 0.12 -19.75 -5.13
N ARG A 576 -0.86 -19.61 -6.03
CA ARG A 576 -2.14 -18.95 -5.85
C ARG A 576 -3.23 -19.94 -6.26
N ASN A 577 -3.78 -20.68 -5.30
CA ASN A 577 -4.72 -21.76 -5.56
C ASN A 577 -4.19 -22.78 -6.60
N ASN A 578 -4.75 -22.77 -7.82
CA ASN A 578 -4.37 -23.65 -8.93
C ASN A 578 -3.39 -22.99 -9.91
N ILE A 579 -2.84 -21.83 -9.58
CA ILE A 579 -1.86 -21.12 -10.41
C ILE A 579 -0.51 -21.11 -9.70
N LEU A 580 0.51 -21.54 -10.39
CA LEU A 580 1.91 -21.36 -9.98
C LEU A 580 2.52 -20.21 -10.77
N CYS A 581 2.95 -19.18 -10.07
CA CYS A 581 3.65 -18.02 -10.63
C CYS A 581 5.16 -18.22 -10.40
N ILE A 582 5.96 -18.12 -11.47
CA ILE A 582 7.41 -18.32 -11.42
C ILE A 582 8.10 -17.11 -12.02
N ILE A 583 9.09 -16.58 -11.32
CA ILE A 583 9.93 -15.47 -11.74
C ILE A 583 11.38 -15.93 -11.71
N ASN A 584 11.99 -16.12 -12.85
CA ASN A 584 13.38 -16.51 -12.99
C ASN A 584 14.19 -15.34 -13.60
N LEU A 585 14.91 -14.63 -12.75
CA LEU A 585 15.82 -13.54 -13.14
C LEU A 585 17.26 -14.02 -13.36
N ASP A 586 17.49 -15.34 -13.29
CA ASP A 586 18.79 -15.95 -13.55
C ASP A 586 19.07 -16.09 -15.04
N SER A 587 20.35 -16.19 -15.38
CA SER A 587 20.84 -16.59 -16.72
C SER A 587 20.78 -18.10 -16.97
N LYS A 588 20.32 -18.89 -15.97
CA LYS A 588 20.16 -20.34 -16.04
C LYS A 588 18.70 -20.73 -15.98
N ALA A 589 18.37 -21.88 -16.54
CA ALA A 589 17.06 -22.52 -16.33
C ALA A 589 16.98 -23.09 -14.93
N HIS A 590 15.75 -23.05 -14.33
CA HIS A 590 15.46 -23.65 -13.04
C HIS A 590 14.40 -24.73 -13.17
N PHE A 591 14.53 -25.78 -12.37
CA PHE A 591 13.56 -26.86 -12.27
C PHE A 591 12.70 -26.69 -11.01
N ILE A 592 11.40 -26.62 -11.18
CA ILE A 592 10.43 -26.53 -10.09
C ILE A 592 9.83 -27.93 -9.92
N GLU A 593 10.26 -28.63 -8.89
CA GLU A 593 9.86 -29.99 -8.57
C GLU A 593 8.39 -30.07 -8.15
N ASP A 594 7.73 -31.20 -8.41
CA ASP A 594 6.35 -31.54 -8.04
C ASP A 594 5.25 -30.68 -8.68
N TYR A 595 5.58 -29.71 -9.52
CA TYR A 595 4.59 -28.84 -10.15
C TYR A 595 4.70 -28.91 -11.67
N SER A 596 3.67 -29.48 -12.30
CA SER A 596 3.53 -29.54 -13.74
C SER A 596 2.16 -29.00 -14.17
N GLY A 597 2.09 -28.37 -15.34
CA GLY A 597 0.85 -27.78 -15.83
C GLY A 597 0.99 -27.12 -17.18
N GLU A 598 -0.04 -26.38 -17.56
CA GLU A 598 -0.11 -25.63 -18.78
C GLU A 598 0.23 -24.17 -18.54
N LYS A 599 1.09 -23.57 -19.39
CA LYS A 599 1.34 -22.12 -19.36
C LYS A 599 0.09 -21.36 -19.75
N ILE A 600 -0.32 -20.44 -18.91
CA ILE A 600 -1.49 -19.58 -19.12
C ILE A 600 -1.12 -18.10 -19.32
N PHE A 601 0.10 -17.70 -18.89
CA PHE A 601 0.63 -16.36 -19.11
C PHE A 601 2.16 -16.36 -19.01
N GLY A 602 2.84 -15.39 -19.65
CA GLY A 602 4.29 -15.16 -19.47
C GLY A 602 5.06 -14.98 -20.75
N ASN A 603 6.32 -14.54 -20.62
CA ASN A 603 7.18 -14.12 -21.72
C ASN A 603 7.95 -15.25 -22.42
N ASN A 604 8.16 -16.39 -21.77
CA ASN A 604 8.95 -17.51 -22.32
C ASN A 604 8.20 -18.83 -22.24
N GLU A 605 8.68 -19.83 -22.97
CA GLU A 605 8.18 -21.19 -22.94
C GLU A 605 8.59 -21.92 -21.64
N ILE A 606 7.82 -22.91 -21.27
CA ILE A 606 8.10 -23.86 -20.19
C ILE A 606 8.26 -25.26 -20.75
N TYR A 607 8.96 -26.10 -20.03
CA TYR A 607 9.12 -27.52 -20.39
C TYR A 607 8.59 -28.38 -19.24
N PRO A 608 7.29 -28.73 -19.29
CA PRO A 608 6.68 -29.58 -18.26
C PRO A 608 7.21 -31.02 -18.39
N THR A 609 7.44 -31.66 -17.24
CA THR A 609 7.84 -33.05 -17.11
C THR A 609 6.91 -33.77 -16.12
N PRO A 610 6.91 -35.09 -16.03
CA PRO A 610 6.14 -35.82 -15.02
C PRO A 610 6.51 -35.46 -13.57
N PHE A 611 7.72 -34.89 -13.35
CA PHE A 611 8.27 -34.62 -12.02
C PHE A 611 8.32 -33.13 -11.68
N GLY A 612 7.90 -32.25 -12.60
CA GLY A 612 7.95 -30.81 -12.39
C GLY A 612 8.05 -30.04 -13.69
N THR A 613 8.44 -28.76 -13.61
CA THR A 613 8.54 -27.86 -14.75
C THR A 613 9.91 -27.19 -14.82
N VAL A 614 10.55 -27.23 -15.99
CA VAL A 614 11.75 -26.43 -16.28
C VAL A 614 11.31 -25.07 -16.83
N VAL A 615 11.84 -24.00 -16.22
CA VAL A 615 11.58 -22.60 -16.61
C VAL A 615 12.85 -21.99 -17.19
N ALA A 616 12.74 -21.40 -18.38
CA ALA A 616 13.84 -20.79 -19.10
C ALA A 616 14.47 -19.62 -18.32
N PRO A 617 15.72 -19.23 -18.66
CA PRO A 617 16.34 -18.00 -18.14
C PRO A 617 15.51 -16.75 -18.41
N ASN A 618 15.61 -15.75 -17.54
CA ASN A 618 14.94 -14.45 -17.69
C ASN A 618 13.44 -14.57 -18.03
N SER A 619 12.71 -15.36 -17.22
CA SER A 619 11.30 -15.69 -17.46
C SER A 619 10.41 -15.22 -16.30
N TYR A 620 9.22 -14.74 -16.65
CA TYR A 620 8.06 -14.72 -15.75
C TYR A 620 6.94 -15.51 -16.42
N VAL A 621 6.37 -16.47 -15.69
CA VAL A 621 5.33 -17.36 -16.22
C VAL A 621 4.31 -17.71 -15.14
N ALA A 622 3.07 -17.86 -15.56
CA ALA A 622 2.00 -18.46 -14.78
C ALA A 622 1.57 -19.79 -15.40
N ILE A 623 1.44 -20.80 -14.57
CA ILE A 623 1.12 -22.18 -14.97
C ILE A 623 -0.18 -22.58 -14.26
N LYS A 624 -1.15 -23.10 -14.98
CA LYS A 624 -2.32 -23.78 -14.40
C LYS A 624 -1.88 -25.19 -13.99
N ILE A 625 -1.84 -25.45 -12.68
CA ILE A 625 -1.44 -26.73 -12.12
C ILE A 625 -2.52 -27.79 -12.40
N LYS A 626 -2.09 -29.00 -12.77
CA LYS A 626 -2.98 -30.15 -13.00
C LYS A 626 -3.42 -30.81 -11.70
#